data_6e0c3173459051e219bb089031115873
#
_entry.id   6e0c3173459051e219bb089031115873
#
_cell.length_a   1.000
_cell.length_b   1.000
_cell.length_c   1.000
_cell.angle_alpha   90.00
_cell.angle_beta   90.00
_cell.angle_gamma   90.00
#
_symmetry.space_group_name_H-M   'P 1'
#
loop_
_entity.id
_entity.type
_entity.pdbx_description
1 polymer ?
#
loop_
_entity_poly.entity_id
_entity_poly.type
_entity_poly.pdbx_seq_one_letter_code
_entity_poly.pdbx_strand_id
1 'polypeptide(L)'
;MNRSRIEWCDHTWNPITGCLHECPYCYARKMSIRFSGDIKRNKAAVNDYRLQQTQDGKNLYILDQAMLSETGNTLVYPFGFEPTLHRYRFNTLKKLKMGNNIFVGAMADIFGEWIPDEWINDIFNICQKYPIHNYLFLTKNPKRYVSLYQKELFQEHKNMWYGVTVTNSQQAYTAEETMQDIQSNAHAFLSIEPILEDLSSNLEITIANFTDWVIIGAETGNGKGKIVPKKEWIDSIVKQCKNAKIPVFMKDSLIPIVGEGGMRREFPSELQVKTVSPKMKKKLYDTCCACKIFAKKSEMVAISARTQRGEQPKQFAFMCQECFLEMCGRYEIQMPELAAFKGEAECFGETEKDT
;
A
#
# COMPACT_ATOMS: atom_id res chain seq x y z
N MET A 1 -7.00 0.31 -14.24
CA MET A 1 -6.10 0.07 -13.09
C MET A 1 -5.80 -1.41 -13.04
N ASN A 2 -4.53 -1.78 -12.96
CA ASN A 2 -4.10 -3.17 -12.96
C ASN A 2 -3.71 -3.59 -11.55
N ARG A 3 -3.79 -4.90 -11.24
CA ARG A 3 -3.23 -5.46 -10.02
C ARG A 3 -1.72 -5.20 -10.01
N SER A 4 -1.19 -4.78 -8.87
CA SER A 4 0.23 -4.47 -8.73
C SER A 4 1.08 -5.73 -8.68
N ARG A 5 2.31 -5.61 -9.19
CA ARG A 5 3.41 -6.55 -8.91
C ARG A 5 4.31 -6.06 -7.76
N ILE A 6 4.04 -4.87 -7.23
CA ILE A 6 4.72 -4.36 -6.05
C ILE A 6 4.18 -5.13 -4.85
N GLU A 7 5.05 -5.75 -4.09
CA GLU A 7 4.74 -6.78 -3.10
C GLU A 7 3.90 -6.27 -1.91
N TRP A 8 4.01 -4.97 -1.61
CA TRP A 8 3.38 -4.34 -0.45
C TRP A 8 2.08 -3.57 -0.75
N CYS A 9 1.58 -3.61 -1.99
CA CYS A 9 0.29 -3.01 -2.35
C CYS A 9 -0.53 -3.90 -3.28
N ASP A 10 -1.85 -3.70 -3.31
CA ASP A 10 -2.76 -4.47 -4.17
C ASP A 10 -2.84 -3.91 -5.59
N HIS A 11 -2.88 -2.58 -5.69
CA HIS A 11 -3.00 -1.85 -6.94
C HIS A 11 -2.07 -0.64 -6.99
N THR A 12 -1.70 -0.22 -8.20
CA THR A 12 -1.12 1.09 -8.42
C THR A 12 -2.13 1.99 -9.12
N TRP A 13 -2.22 3.24 -8.65
CA TRP A 13 -2.98 4.29 -9.30
C TRP A 13 -2.03 5.44 -9.65
N ASN A 14 -1.91 5.73 -10.95
CA ASN A 14 -0.99 6.73 -11.46
C ASN A 14 -1.78 7.90 -12.09
N PRO A 15 -2.38 8.79 -11.28
CA PRO A 15 -3.02 10.00 -11.79
C PRO A 15 -2.01 10.97 -12.39
N ILE A 16 -0.76 10.93 -11.90
CA ILE A 16 0.38 11.61 -12.49
C ILE A 16 1.39 10.57 -12.96
N THR A 17 2.04 10.84 -14.08
CA THR A 17 3.22 10.10 -14.56
C THR A 17 4.34 11.09 -14.90
N GLY A 18 5.58 10.62 -14.87
CA GLY A 18 6.76 11.46 -15.10
C GLY A 18 7.29 12.13 -13.83
N CYS A 19 8.60 12.37 -13.82
CA CYS A 19 9.32 12.82 -12.63
C CYS A 19 10.63 13.50 -13.03
N LEU A 20 11.04 14.53 -12.29
CA LEU A 20 12.25 15.31 -12.56
C LEU A 20 13.42 15.05 -11.59
N HIS A 21 13.31 14.03 -10.71
CA HIS A 21 14.39 13.68 -9.75
C HIS A 21 15.65 13.07 -10.38
N GLU A 22 15.61 12.61 -11.64
CA GLU A 22 16.76 12.03 -12.35
C GLU A 22 17.51 10.87 -11.66
N CYS A 23 16.79 10.09 -10.82
CA CYS A 23 17.37 8.96 -10.10
C CYS A 23 18.02 7.95 -11.07
N PRO A 24 19.29 7.53 -10.85
CA PRO A 24 20.00 6.64 -11.78
C PRO A 24 19.42 5.22 -11.85
N TYR A 25 18.75 4.78 -10.78
CA TYR A 25 18.09 3.47 -10.66
C TYR A 25 16.61 3.48 -11.05
N CYS A 26 16.06 4.60 -11.59
CA CYS A 26 14.64 4.76 -11.84
C CYS A 26 14.11 3.80 -12.92
N TYR A 27 13.29 2.82 -12.51
CA TYR A 27 12.63 1.91 -13.45
C TYR A 27 11.50 2.61 -14.21
N ALA A 28 10.80 3.56 -13.57
CA ALA A 28 9.66 4.26 -14.14
C ALA A 28 10.04 5.07 -15.38
N ARG A 29 11.20 5.72 -15.38
CA ARG A 29 11.75 6.45 -16.54
C ARG A 29 11.93 5.52 -17.74
N LYS A 30 12.53 4.35 -17.54
CA LYS A 30 12.76 3.37 -18.62
C LYS A 30 11.44 2.83 -19.17
N MET A 31 10.51 2.51 -18.29
CA MET A 31 9.18 2.02 -18.67
C MET A 31 8.39 3.06 -19.45
N SER A 32 8.36 4.31 -18.99
CA SER A 32 7.60 5.36 -19.65
C SER A 32 8.14 5.70 -21.02
N ILE A 33 9.46 5.78 -21.19
CA ILE A 33 10.09 6.00 -22.52
C ILE A 33 9.77 4.84 -23.46
N ARG A 34 9.86 3.59 -23.00
CA ARG A 34 9.56 2.41 -23.81
C ARG A 34 8.12 2.37 -24.34
N PHE A 35 7.15 2.90 -23.57
CA PHE A 35 5.73 2.84 -23.89
C PHE A 35 5.11 4.21 -24.21
N SER A 36 5.93 5.17 -24.62
CA SER A 36 5.48 6.53 -24.98
C SER A 36 4.90 6.65 -26.39
N GLY A 37 5.22 5.71 -27.27
CA GLY A 37 4.98 5.89 -28.71
C GLY A 37 5.85 7.01 -29.32
N ASP A 38 5.35 7.70 -30.31
CA ASP A 38 6.05 8.84 -30.94
C ASP A 38 5.80 10.13 -30.13
N ILE A 39 6.75 10.49 -29.27
CA ILE A 39 6.66 11.68 -28.42
C ILE A 39 6.59 12.97 -29.25
N LYS A 40 7.28 13.06 -30.42
CA LYS A 40 7.26 14.26 -31.26
C LYS A 40 5.86 14.48 -31.82
N ARG A 41 5.25 13.43 -32.36
CA ARG A 41 3.86 13.44 -32.83
C ARG A 41 2.89 13.82 -31.70
N ASN A 42 3.05 13.21 -30.52
CA ASN A 42 2.17 13.46 -29.40
C ASN A 42 2.25 14.93 -28.93
N LYS A 43 3.44 15.51 -28.91
CA LYS A 43 3.64 16.93 -28.60
C LYS A 43 3.10 17.88 -29.69
N ALA A 44 3.05 17.44 -30.94
CA ALA A 44 2.47 18.24 -32.04
C ALA A 44 0.93 18.28 -31.96
N ALA A 45 0.28 17.35 -31.26
CA ALA A 45 -1.17 17.32 -31.09
C ALA A 45 -1.63 18.27 -29.96
N VAL A 46 -1.37 19.56 -30.11
CA VAL A 46 -1.56 20.59 -29.07
C VAL A 46 -3.00 20.77 -28.60
N ASN A 47 -3.98 20.32 -29.37
CA ASN A 47 -5.40 20.36 -29.00
C ASN A 47 -5.83 19.20 -28.08
N ASP A 48 -4.99 18.16 -27.93
CA ASP A 48 -5.31 16.97 -27.16
C ASP A 48 -4.87 17.07 -25.69
N TYR A 49 -4.17 18.15 -25.33
CA TYR A 49 -3.68 18.37 -23.97
C TYR A 49 -3.65 19.87 -23.61
N ARG A 50 -3.57 20.14 -22.30
CA ARG A 50 -3.26 21.48 -21.81
C ARG A 50 -1.83 21.50 -21.30
N LEU A 51 -1.14 22.61 -21.52
CA LEU A 51 0.24 22.84 -21.09
C LEU A 51 0.26 23.88 -19.97
N GLN A 52 0.93 23.53 -18.89
CA GLN A 52 1.38 24.44 -17.84
C GLN A 52 2.91 24.44 -17.83
N GLN A 53 3.51 25.42 -17.20
CA GLN A 53 4.95 25.47 -16.99
C GLN A 53 5.26 25.76 -15.52
N THR A 54 6.34 25.16 -15.05
CA THR A 54 6.91 25.52 -13.74
C THR A 54 7.55 26.92 -13.82
N GLN A 55 7.92 27.48 -12.69
CA GLN A 55 8.60 28.79 -12.64
C GLN A 55 9.94 28.78 -13.40
N ASP A 56 10.63 27.64 -13.43
CA ASP A 56 11.87 27.42 -14.17
C ASP A 56 11.65 26.95 -15.64
N GLY A 57 10.41 27.07 -16.15
CA GLY A 57 10.07 26.85 -17.56
C GLY A 57 9.94 25.39 -17.99
N LYS A 58 9.89 24.42 -17.05
CA LYS A 58 9.67 23.01 -17.40
C LYS A 58 8.21 22.75 -17.72
N ASN A 59 7.95 21.93 -18.72
CA ASN A 59 6.60 21.62 -19.17
C ASN A 59 5.89 20.63 -18.24
N LEU A 60 4.62 20.93 -17.98
CA LEU A 60 3.67 20.09 -17.25
C LEU A 60 2.45 19.87 -18.14
N TYR A 61 2.13 18.62 -18.44
CA TYR A 61 1.04 18.26 -19.34
C TYR A 61 -0.21 17.85 -18.58
N ILE A 62 -1.40 18.25 -19.07
CA ILE A 62 -2.68 17.86 -18.50
C ILE A 62 -3.52 17.21 -19.59
N LEU A 63 -3.97 15.98 -19.29
CA LEU A 63 -4.82 15.17 -20.15
C LEU A 63 -6.20 15.00 -19.51
N ASP A 64 -7.22 15.65 -20.06
CA ASP A 64 -8.62 15.44 -19.65
C ASP A 64 -9.18 14.16 -20.27
N GLN A 65 -8.66 13.73 -21.43
CA GLN A 65 -8.96 12.48 -22.10
C GLN A 65 -7.67 11.72 -22.42
N ALA A 66 -7.80 10.41 -22.65
CA ALA A 66 -6.65 9.60 -23.04
C ALA A 66 -6.23 9.90 -24.47
N MET A 67 -4.94 10.16 -24.69
CA MET A 67 -4.39 10.23 -26.05
C MET A 67 -4.34 8.84 -26.68
N LEU A 68 -4.56 8.78 -27.99
CA LEU A 68 -4.56 7.54 -28.75
C LEU A 68 -3.37 7.51 -29.74
N SER A 69 -2.82 6.32 -29.94
CA SER A 69 -1.87 6.05 -31.02
C SER A 69 -2.58 6.08 -32.38
N GLU A 70 -1.81 6.00 -33.48
CA GLU A 70 -2.37 5.88 -34.83
C GLU A 70 -3.25 4.64 -35.01
N THR A 71 -2.99 3.60 -34.23
CA THR A 71 -3.78 2.35 -34.22
C THR A 71 -4.98 2.38 -33.27
N GLY A 72 -5.31 3.55 -32.68
CA GLY A 72 -6.42 3.72 -31.76
C GLY A 72 -6.19 3.19 -30.33
N ASN A 73 -4.98 2.74 -30.00
CA ASN A 73 -4.64 2.28 -28.67
C ASN A 73 -4.33 3.45 -27.72
N THR A 74 -4.77 3.36 -26.47
CA THR A 74 -4.45 4.35 -25.45
C THR A 74 -2.94 4.44 -25.19
N LEU A 75 -2.38 5.65 -25.33
CA LEU A 75 -1.01 5.94 -24.95
C LEU A 75 -0.92 6.12 -23.43
N VAL A 76 -0.14 5.28 -22.77
CA VAL A 76 -0.04 5.29 -21.30
C VAL A 76 0.87 6.43 -20.82
N TYR A 77 1.93 6.76 -21.60
CA TYR A 77 2.94 7.76 -21.29
C TYR A 77 3.24 8.65 -22.51
N PRO A 78 2.26 9.43 -23.02
CA PRO A 78 2.39 10.11 -24.33
C PRO A 78 3.55 11.10 -24.40
N PHE A 79 3.95 11.67 -23.27
CA PHE A 79 5.08 12.63 -23.19
C PHE A 79 6.34 11.99 -22.54
N GLY A 80 6.47 10.67 -22.62
CA GLY A 80 7.60 9.95 -22.03
C GLY A 80 7.62 10.07 -20.50
N PHE A 81 8.68 10.66 -19.96
CA PHE A 81 8.82 10.85 -18.51
C PHE A 81 8.67 12.31 -18.06
N GLU A 82 8.09 13.16 -18.89
CA GLU A 82 7.70 14.52 -18.50
C GLU A 82 6.44 14.49 -17.62
N PRO A 83 6.37 15.33 -16.57
CA PRO A 83 5.25 15.32 -15.65
C PRO A 83 3.91 15.53 -16.35
N THR A 84 3.00 14.59 -16.19
CA THR A 84 1.71 14.57 -16.89
C THR A 84 0.59 14.20 -15.93
N LEU A 85 -0.40 15.09 -15.76
CA LEU A 85 -1.63 14.82 -15.02
C LEU A 85 -2.66 14.15 -15.95
N HIS A 86 -3.15 12.99 -15.59
CA HIS A 86 -4.14 12.21 -16.33
C HIS A 86 -5.51 12.31 -15.64
N ARG A 87 -6.25 13.40 -15.84
CA ARG A 87 -7.56 13.62 -15.17
C ARG A 87 -8.57 12.53 -15.48
N TYR A 88 -8.54 11.96 -16.68
CA TYR A 88 -9.41 10.83 -17.05
C TYR A 88 -9.21 9.59 -16.19
N ARG A 89 -8.06 9.44 -15.50
CA ARG A 89 -7.78 8.33 -14.57
C ARG A 89 -8.45 8.49 -13.21
N PHE A 90 -8.96 9.66 -12.86
CA PHE A 90 -9.63 9.92 -11.58
C PHE A 90 -10.85 9.02 -11.38
N ASN A 91 -11.55 8.69 -12.46
CA ASN A 91 -12.72 7.80 -12.43
C ASN A 91 -12.39 6.30 -12.33
N THR A 92 -11.10 5.91 -12.34
CA THR A 92 -10.73 4.49 -12.37
C THR A 92 -10.96 3.79 -11.03
N LEU A 93 -10.89 4.51 -9.92
CA LEU A 93 -11.10 3.97 -8.57
C LEU A 93 -12.52 3.42 -8.36
N LYS A 94 -13.54 4.00 -9.01
CA LYS A 94 -14.94 3.53 -8.92
C LYS A 94 -15.15 2.07 -9.34
N LYS A 95 -14.19 1.50 -10.11
CA LYS A 95 -14.25 0.11 -10.58
C LYS A 95 -13.86 -0.89 -9.49
N LEU A 96 -13.15 -0.46 -8.46
CA LEU A 96 -12.74 -1.31 -7.35
C LEU A 96 -13.87 -1.42 -6.32
N LYS A 97 -14.37 -2.63 -6.11
CA LYS A 97 -15.53 -2.91 -5.25
C LYS A 97 -15.16 -3.27 -3.81
N MET A 98 -13.89 -3.61 -3.58
CA MET A 98 -13.34 -4.02 -2.29
C MET A 98 -12.31 -3.01 -1.82
N GLY A 99 -12.09 -2.92 -0.51
CA GLY A 99 -10.97 -2.20 0.06
C GLY A 99 -9.64 -2.75 -0.45
N ASN A 100 -8.72 -1.87 -0.80
CA ASN A 100 -7.40 -2.23 -1.32
C ASN A 100 -6.35 -1.27 -0.79
N ASN A 101 -5.12 -1.74 -0.64
CA ASN A 101 -3.96 -0.90 -0.45
C ASN A 101 -3.48 -0.42 -1.83
N ILE A 102 -3.62 0.87 -2.09
CA ILE A 102 -3.35 1.48 -3.39
C ILE A 102 -2.11 2.36 -3.29
N PHE A 103 -1.04 1.99 -4.00
CA PHE A 103 0.12 2.86 -4.15
C PHE A 103 -0.17 3.94 -5.19
N VAL A 104 -0.16 5.20 -4.77
CA VAL A 104 -0.46 6.37 -5.59
C VAL A 104 0.84 6.96 -6.14
N GLY A 105 0.95 7.05 -7.47
CA GLY A 105 2.10 7.66 -8.09
C GLY A 105 3.31 6.75 -8.29
N ALA A 106 3.12 5.43 -8.46
CA ALA A 106 4.23 4.50 -8.73
C ALA A 106 5.07 4.87 -9.97
N MET A 107 4.56 5.74 -10.86
CA MET A 107 5.23 6.21 -12.08
C MET A 107 5.57 7.71 -12.04
N ALA A 108 5.53 8.33 -10.87
CA ALA A 108 5.87 9.73 -10.61
C ALA A 108 6.32 9.90 -9.16
N ASP A 109 6.86 11.06 -8.82
CA ASP A 109 6.82 11.59 -7.47
C ASP A 109 5.76 12.70 -7.44
N ILE A 110 4.60 12.42 -6.84
CA ILE A 110 3.47 13.37 -6.82
C ILE A 110 3.71 14.54 -5.86
N PHE A 111 4.74 14.45 -5.01
CA PHE A 111 5.20 15.51 -4.11
C PHE A 111 6.51 16.14 -4.58
N GLY A 112 6.89 15.91 -5.85
CA GLY A 112 7.99 16.64 -6.47
C GLY A 112 7.73 18.14 -6.43
N GLU A 113 8.79 18.95 -6.30
CA GLU A 113 8.72 20.40 -6.19
C GLU A 113 7.99 21.05 -7.38
N TRP A 114 8.11 20.43 -8.57
CA TRP A 114 7.49 20.87 -9.82
C TRP A 114 5.98 20.60 -9.91
N ILE A 115 5.40 19.79 -8.98
CA ILE A 115 3.98 19.45 -9.04
C ILE A 115 3.14 20.58 -8.41
N PRO A 116 2.16 21.15 -9.12
CA PRO A 116 1.27 22.18 -8.57
C PRO A 116 0.46 21.67 -7.39
N ASP A 117 0.21 22.53 -6.39
CA ASP A 117 -0.63 22.21 -5.23
C ASP A 117 -2.03 21.75 -5.65
N GLU A 118 -2.59 22.33 -6.70
CA GLU A 118 -3.90 21.98 -7.26
C GLU A 118 -3.98 20.52 -7.68
N TRP A 119 -2.92 19.97 -8.30
CA TRP A 119 -2.90 18.58 -8.74
C TRP A 119 -2.90 17.62 -7.55
N ILE A 120 -2.17 17.97 -6.49
CA ILE A 120 -2.12 17.19 -5.24
C ILE A 120 -3.48 17.22 -4.57
N ASN A 121 -4.09 18.40 -4.47
CA ASN A 121 -5.42 18.58 -3.89
C ASN A 121 -6.50 17.80 -4.68
N ASP A 122 -6.47 17.83 -6.01
CA ASP A 122 -7.36 17.04 -6.86
C ASP A 122 -7.24 15.54 -6.54
N ILE A 123 -6.00 15.03 -6.35
CA ILE A 123 -5.73 13.63 -6.00
C ILE A 123 -6.29 13.30 -4.61
N PHE A 124 -6.06 14.15 -3.62
CA PHE A 124 -6.59 13.96 -2.27
C PHE A 124 -8.12 13.93 -2.26
N ASN A 125 -8.77 14.83 -2.98
CA ASN A 125 -10.23 14.87 -3.13
C ASN A 125 -10.78 13.56 -3.72
N ILE A 126 -10.07 12.99 -4.69
CA ILE A 126 -10.45 11.69 -5.25
C ILE A 126 -10.25 10.55 -4.23
N CYS A 127 -9.18 10.56 -3.45
CA CYS A 127 -8.95 9.59 -2.39
C CYS A 127 -10.06 9.64 -1.33
N GLN A 128 -10.48 10.84 -0.92
CA GLN A 128 -11.59 11.05 0.02
C GLN A 128 -12.93 10.55 -0.52
N LYS A 129 -13.16 10.70 -1.84
CA LYS A 129 -14.39 10.20 -2.49
C LYS A 129 -14.52 8.68 -2.44
N TYR A 130 -13.41 7.95 -2.30
CA TYR A 130 -13.39 6.47 -2.23
C TYR A 130 -12.73 5.99 -0.93
N PRO A 131 -13.31 6.27 0.26
CA PRO A 131 -12.68 6.03 1.57
C PRO A 131 -12.55 4.56 1.96
N ILE A 132 -13.06 3.64 1.13
CA ILE A 132 -12.92 2.19 1.34
C ILE A 132 -11.51 1.65 1.05
N HIS A 133 -10.64 2.47 0.46
CA HIS A 133 -9.26 2.09 0.13
C HIS A 133 -8.27 2.76 1.08
N ASN A 134 -7.13 2.13 1.27
CA ASN A 134 -5.96 2.78 1.84
C ASN A 134 -5.10 3.31 0.69
N TYR A 135 -4.61 4.53 0.83
CA TYR A 135 -3.78 5.22 -0.15
C TYR A 135 -2.38 5.41 0.41
N LEU A 136 -1.40 4.77 -0.26
CA LEU A 136 -0.01 4.86 0.12
C LEU A 136 0.69 5.82 -0.84
N PHE A 137 1.20 6.89 -0.29
CA PHE A 137 1.98 7.90 -1.01
C PHE A 137 3.47 7.71 -0.68
N LEU A 138 4.35 7.94 -1.65
CA LEU A 138 5.79 7.83 -1.42
C LEU A 138 6.50 8.95 -2.15
N THR A 139 7.42 9.63 -1.46
CA THR A 139 8.19 10.73 -2.03
C THR A 139 9.67 10.66 -1.69
N LYS A 140 10.49 11.30 -2.53
CA LYS A 140 11.89 11.64 -2.26
C LYS A 140 12.06 13.10 -1.83
N ASN A 141 10.97 13.87 -1.81
CA ASN A 141 10.91 15.26 -1.37
C ASN A 141 9.97 15.42 -0.16
N PRO A 142 10.35 14.91 1.03
CA PRO A 142 9.47 14.99 2.21
C PRO A 142 9.18 16.43 2.65
N LYS A 143 10.05 17.41 2.35
CA LYS A 143 9.81 18.83 2.63
C LYS A 143 8.52 19.36 2.01
N ARG A 144 8.03 18.69 0.94
CA ARG A 144 6.74 19.01 0.35
C ARG A 144 5.57 18.74 1.29
N TYR A 145 5.66 17.74 2.13
CA TYR A 145 4.66 17.48 3.16
C TYR A 145 4.55 18.65 4.14
N VAL A 146 5.70 19.19 4.59
CA VAL A 146 5.74 20.39 5.46
C VAL A 146 5.08 21.58 4.78
N SER A 147 5.44 21.84 3.51
CA SER A 147 4.85 22.94 2.74
C SER A 147 3.32 22.79 2.60
N LEU A 148 2.81 21.59 2.36
CA LEU A 148 1.38 21.34 2.30
C LEU A 148 0.70 21.48 3.66
N TYR A 149 1.36 21.04 4.74
CA TYR A 149 0.87 21.20 6.11
C TYR A 149 0.73 22.67 6.49
N GLN A 150 1.76 23.49 6.22
CA GLN A 150 1.76 24.93 6.46
C GLN A 150 0.69 25.69 5.66
N LYS A 151 0.28 25.15 4.50
CA LYS A 151 -0.79 25.70 3.64
C LYS A 151 -2.17 25.14 3.95
N GLU A 152 -2.33 24.31 4.98
CA GLU A 152 -3.57 23.61 5.33
C GLU A 152 -4.12 22.71 4.20
N LEU A 153 -3.23 22.24 3.33
CA LEU A 153 -3.56 21.33 2.22
C LEU A 153 -3.22 19.87 2.51
N PHE A 154 -2.46 19.61 3.56
CA PHE A 154 -2.12 18.26 4.00
C PHE A 154 -3.35 17.55 4.57
N GLN A 155 -3.58 16.30 4.16
CA GLN A 155 -4.79 15.56 4.53
C GLN A 155 -4.50 14.48 5.56
N GLU A 156 -5.07 14.59 6.76
CA GLU A 156 -4.86 13.68 7.90
C GLU A 156 -5.91 12.57 8.02
N HIS A 157 -6.28 11.95 6.90
CA HIS A 157 -7.24 10.86 6.92
C HIS A 157 -6.59 9.53 7.27
N LYS A 158 -7.23 8.73 8.14
CA LYS A 158 -6.75 7.42 8.63
C LYS A 158 -6.45 6.40 7.52
N ASN A 159 -6.95 6.60 6.33
CA ASN A 159 -6.70 5.75 5.17
C ASN A 159 -5.63 6.32 4.22
N MET A 160 -4.95 7.40 4.61
CA MET A 160 -3.84 8.00 3.87
C MET A 160 -2.52 7.76 4.62
N TRP A 161 -1.55 7.20 3.92
CA TRP A 161 -0.25 6.79 4.43
C TRP A 161 0.84 7.56 3.69
N TYR A 162 1.67 8.26 4.42
CA TYR A 162 2.69 9.16 3.85
C TYR A 162 4.08 8.55 4.04
N GLY A 163 4.70 8.16 2.92
CA GLY A 163 6.00 7.50 2.91
C GLY A 163 7.12 8.42 2.48
N VAL A 164 8.28 8.18 3.06
CA VAL A 164 9.53 8.84 2.67
C VAL A 164 10.51 7.78 2.19
N THR A 165 11.12 8.01 1.01
CA THR A 165 12.22 7.16 0.52
C THR A 165 13.53 7.59 1.19
N VAL A 166 14.23 6.62 1.78
CA VAL A 166 15.54 6.82 2.41
C VAL A 166 16.52 5.81 1.82
N THR A 167 17.57 6.29 1.15
CA THR A 167 18.60 5.44 0.55
C THR A 167 20.01 5.77 1.07
N ASN A 168 20.16 6.86 1.80
CA ASN A 168 21.40 7.34 2.38
C ASN A 168 21.16 8.18 3.64
N SER A 169 22.22 8.45 4.41
CA SER A 169 22.18 9.17 5.69
C SER A 169 21.62 10.58 5.58
N GLN A 170 21.89 11.30 4.49
CA GLN A 170 21.34 12.64 4.28
C GLN A 170 19.81 12.61 4.14
N GLN A 171 19.27 11.61 3.43
CA GLN A 171 17.83 11.45 3.31
C GLN A 171 17.20 10.98 4.63
N ALA A 172 17.90 10.18 5.43
CA ALA A 172 17.44 9.79 6.76
C ALA A 172 17.28 11.03 7.66
N TYR A 173 18.27 11.90 7.70
CA TYR A 173 18.23 13.15 8.43
C TYR A 173 17.08 14.06 7.96
N THR A 174 16.94 14.24 6.64
CA THR A 174 15.84 15.06 6.09
C THR A 174 14.46 14.47 6.40
N ALA A 175 14.34 13.14 6.43
CA ALA A 175 13.08 12.47 6.81
C ALA A 175 12.74 12.76 8.27
N GLU A 176 13.73 12.68 9.17
CA GLU A 176 13.58 12.97 10.60
C GLU A 176 13.12 14.42 10.83
N GLU A 177 13.85 15.41 10.28
CA GLU A 177 13.48 16.82 10.38
C GLU A 177 12.05 17.06 9.88
N THR A 178 11.73 16.53 8.71
CA THR A 178 10.39 16.70 8.10
C THR A 178 9.29 16.13 8.98
N MET A 179 9.50 14.94 9.54
CA MET A 179 8.49 14.28 10.37
C MET A 179 8.31 14.97 11.72
N GLN A 180 9.36 15.60 12.25
CA GLN A 180 9.27 16.46 13.44
C GLN A 180 8.44 17.73 13.18
N ASP A 181 8.61 18.34 12.00
CA ASP A 181 7.89 19.56 11.61
C ASP A 181 6.40 19.33 11.35
N ILE A 182 6.02 18.11 10.99
CA ILE A 182 4.61 17.73 10.76
C ILE A 182 4.05 17.10 12.03
N GLN A 183 3.50 17.89 12.92
CA GLN A 183 2.79 17.41 14.12
C GLN A 183 1.42 16.81 13.74
N SER A 184 1.43 15.80 12.91
CA SER A 184 0.22 15.18 12.31
C SER A 184 -0.04 13.81 12.93
N ASN A 185 -1.32 13.45 13.04
CA ASN A 185 -1.78 12.09 13.36
C ASN A 185 -1.91 11.19 12.12
N ALA A 186 -1.40 11.63 10.97
CA ALA A 186 -1.41 10.85 9.74
C ALA A 186 -0.43 9.67 9.85
N HIS A 187 -0.79 8.54 9.23
CA HIS A 187 0.10 7.40 9.17
C HIS A 187 1.34 7.68 8.33
N ALA A 188 2.50 7.31 8.83
CA ALA A 188 3.77 7.50 8.16
C ALA A 188 4.52 6.17 7.96
N PHE A 189 5.28 6.06 6.86
CA PHE A 189 6.15 4.91 6.62
C PHE A 189 7.46 5.28 5.97
N LEU A 190 8.50 4.50 6.26
CA LEU A 190 9.78 4.61 5.59
C LEU A 190 9.92 3.55 4.50
N SER A 191 10.38 3.95 3.31
CA SER A 191 10.81 3.05 2.27
C SER A 191 12.33 3.14 2.12
N ILE A 192 13.06 2.20 2.76
CA ILE A 192 14.51 2.10 2.68
C ILE A 192 14.84 1.22 1.47
N GLU A 193 14.65 1.80 0.29
CA GLU A 193 14.71 1.10 -0.97
C GLU A 193 15.24 1.99 -2.12
N PRO A 194 16.39 1.60 -2.70
CA PRO A 194 17.29 0.53 -2.26
C PRO A 194 18.14 0.91 -1.04
N ILE A 195 18.55 -0.08 -0.23
CA ILE A 195 19.54 0.10 0.83
C ILE A 195 20.92 0.27 0.14
N LEU A 196 21.47 1.48 0.16
CA LEU A 196 22.74 1.79 -0.52
C LEU A 196 23.93 1.95 0.43
N GLU A 197 23.68 2.15 1.72
CA GLU A 197 24.69 2.30 2.76
C GLU A 197 24.20 1.83 4.12
N ASP A 198 25.07 1.85 5.11
CA ASP A 198 24.72 1.54 6.50
C ASP A 198 23.91 2.71 7.11
N LEU A 199 22.66 2.47 7.41
CA LEU A 199 21.74 3.42 8.03
C LEU A 199 21.46 3.12 9.51
N SER A 200 22.21 2.20 10.12
CA SER A 200 21.95 1.68 11.46
C SER A 200 21.97 2.74 12.56
N SER A 201 22.76 3.79 12.40
CA SER A 201 22.85 4.90 13.35
C SER A 201 21.96 6.11 13.03
N ASN A 202 21.30 6.12 11.88
CA ASN A 202 20.60 7.31 11.36
C ASN A 202 19.08 7.20 11.39
N LEU A 203 18.51 6.05 11.78
CA LEU A 203 17.07 5.78 11.68
C LEU A 203 16.39 5.54 13.03
N GLU A 204 17.15 5.37 14.12
CA GLU A 204 16.59 4.94 15.41
C GLU A 204 15.49 5.88 15.91
N ILE A 205 15.73 7.19 15.89
CA ILE A 205 14.78 8.21 16.34
C ILE A 205 13.58 8.26 15.39
N THR A 206 13.84 8.28 14.07
CA THR A 206 12.78 8.37 13.05
C THR A 206 11.85 7.15 13.11
N ILE A 207 12.42 5.94 13.26
CA ILE A 207 11.63 4.71 13.37
C ILE A 207 10.81 4.73 14.66
N ALA A 208 11.43 5.08 15.81
CA ALA A 208 10.76 4.99 17.10
C ALA A 208 9.64 6.01 17.29
N ASN A 209 9.77 7.23 16.75
CA ASN A 209 8.89 8.34 17.08
C ASN A 209 7.93 8.75 15.95
N PHE A 210 8.26 8.45 14.68
CA PHE A 210 7.58 9.05 13.55
C PHE A 210 7.15 8.03 12.47
N THR A 211 7.21 6.73 12.75
CA THR A 211 6.99 5.72 11.72
C THR A 211 6.04 4.64 12.20
N ASP A 212 5.04 4.31 11.39
CA ASP A 212 4.09 3.21 11.64
C ASP A 212 4.45 1.95 10.85
N TRP A 213 5.33 2.06 9.86
CA TRP A 213 5.73 0.95 9.01
C TRP A 213 7.06 1.18 8.30
N VAL A 214 7.85 0.12 8.13
CA VAL A 214 9.13 0.19 7.41
C VAL A 214 9.15 -0.86 6.30
N ILE A 215 9.46 -0.42 5.08
CA ILE A 215 9.67 -1.25 3.90
C ILE A 215 11.15 -1.23 3.56
N ILE A 216 11.78 -2.39 3.38
CA ILE A 216 13.20 -2.48 3.03
C ILE A 216 13.43 -3.36 1.80
N GLY A 217 14.39 -2.97 0.97
CA GLY A 217 14.73 -3.69 -0.25
C GLY A 217 16.13 -3.39 -0.79
N ALA A 218 16.69 -4.34 -1.53
CA ALA A 218 17.96 -4.17 -2.25
C ALA A 218 17.71 -3.61 -3.66
N GLU A 219 18.76 -3.08 -4.28
CA GLU A 219 18.72 -2.59 -5.65
C GLU A 219 18.33 -3.70 -6.64
N THR A 220 17.47 -3.35 -7.60
CA THR A 220 16.95 -4.28 -8.58
C THR A 220 17.14 -3.77 -10.01
N GLY A 221 16.86 -4.60 -11.01
CA GLY A 221 16.99 -4.24 -12.42
C GLY A 221 18.45 -4.06 -12.85
N ASN A 222 18.75 -3.03 -13.65
CA ASN A 222 20.09 -2.79 -14.19
C ASN A 222 21.10 -2.33 -13.12
N GLY A 223 20.65 -1.96 -11.94
CA GLY A 223 21.48 -1.65 -10.79
C GLY A 223 21.78 -2.85 -9.91
N LYS A 224 21.09 -4.00 -10.14
CA LYS A 224 21.23 -5.20 -9.32
C LYS A 224 22.70 -5.62 -9.19
N GLY A 225 23.17 -5.69 -7.94
CA GLY A 225 24.52 -6.12 -7.61
C GLY A 225 25.58 -5.03 -7.66
N LYS A 226 25.27 -3.77 -7.99
CA LYS A 226 26.21 -2.64 -7.82
C LYS A 226 26.48 -2.38 -6.35
N ILE A 227 25.41 -2.29 -5.56
CA ILE A 227 25.49 -2.24 -4.10
C ILE A 227 24.63 -3.37 -3.56
N VAL A 228 25.28 -4.34 -2.90
CA VAL A 228 24.61 -5.43 -2.19
C VAL A 228 24.63 -5.06 -0.71
N PRO A 229 23.47 -4.81 -0.06
CA PRO A 229 23.46 -4.49 1.36
C PRO A 229 24.04 -5.64 2.17
N LYS A 230 24.85 -5.30 3.18
CA LYS A 230 25.35 -6.30 4.13
C LYS A 230 24.20 -6.78 5.01
N LYS A 231 24.26 -8.06 5.39
CA LYS A 231 23.24 -8.64 6.27
C LYS A 231 23.14 -7.89 7.60
N GLU A 232 24.25 -7.42 8.15
CA GLU A 232 24.33 -6.67 9.38
C GLU A 232 23.56 -5.33 9.33
N TRP A 233 23.52 -4.67 8.17
CA TRP A 233 22.72 -3.45 7.95
C TRP A 233 21.22 -3.74 8.04
N ILE A 234 20.79 -4.84 7.41
CA ILE A 234 19.40 -5.29 7.42
C ILE A 234 19.01 -5.69 8.84
N ASP A 235 19.83 -6.51 9.52
CA ASP A 235 19.59 -6.97 10.88
C ASP A 235 19.47 -5.80 11.87
N SER A 236 20.30 -4.75 11.70
CA SER A 236 20.25 -3.56 12.52
C SER A 236 18.94 -2.79 12.35
N ILE A 237 18.49 -2.53 11.11
CA ILE A 237 17.20 -1.88 10.84
C ILE A 237 16.06 -2.69 11.46
N VAL A 238 16.06 -4.01 11.25
CA VAL A 238 15.04 -4.92 11.82
C VAL A 238 15.03 -4.89 13.35
N LYS A 239 16.20 -4.83 13.98
CA LYS A 239 16.33 -4.73 15.44
C LYS A 239 15.72 -3.43 15.96
N GLN A 240 15.98 -2.29 15.30
CA GLN A 240 15.39 -1.00 15.65
C GLN A 240 13.86 -1.04 15.55
N CYS A 241 13.33 -1.54 14.43
CA CYS A 241 11.89 -1.72 14.25
C CYS A 241 11.27 -2.62 15.33
N LYS A 242 11.92 -3.73 15.66
CA LYS A 242 11.46 -4.65 16.72
C LYS A 242 11.42 -3.95 18.08
N ASN A 243 12.46 -3.18 18.43
CA ASN A 243 12.51 -2.43 19.69
C ASN A 243 11.39 -1.38 19.77
N ALA A 244 11.09 -0.71 18.67
CA ALA A 244 10.00 0.25 18.55
C ALA A 244 8.61 -0.38 18.34
N LYS A 245 8.53 -1.71 18.17
CA LYS A 245 7.30 -2.44 17.83
C LYS A 245 6.68 -2.01 16.49
N ILE A 246 7.49 -1.61 15.54
CA ILE A 246 7.09 -1.19 14.19
C ILE A 246 7.19 -2.39 13.24
N PRO A 247 6.14 -2.71 12.48
CA PRO A 247 6.17 -3.79 11.50
C PRO A 247 7.16 -3.52 10.36
N VAL A 248 7.80 -4.59 9.86
CA VAL A 248 8.80 -4.54 8.78
C VAL A 248 8.36 -5.38 7.61
N PHE A 249 8.41 -4.81 6.41
CA PHE A 249 8.20 -5.50 5.16
C PHE A 249 9.51 -5.58 4.35
N MET A 250 10.02 -6.78 4.18
CA MET A 250 11.20 -7.07 3.35
C MET A 250 10.76 -7.47 1.95
N LYS A 251 11.34 -6.84 0.92
CA LYS A 251 11.09 -7.23 -0.47
C LYS A 251 11.88 -8.47 -0.88
N ASP A 252 11.39 -9.20 -1.87
CA ASP A 252 12.04 -10.42 -2.41
C ASP A 252 13.49 -10.20 -2.83
N SER A 253 13.87 -8.97 -3.14
CA SER A 253 15.26 -8.59 -3.44
C SER A 253 16.25 -8.88 -2.30
N LEU A 254 15.76 -9.07 -1.06
CA LEU A 254 16.58 -9.41 0.11
C LEU A 254 16.72 -10.92 0.36
N ILE A 255 15.93 -11.77 -0.29
CA ILE A 255 16.03 -13.26 -0.13
C ILE A 255 17.44 -13.77 -0.31
N PRO A 256 18.22 -13.33 -1.34
CA PRO A 256 19.60 -13.82 -1.53
C PRO A 256 20.54 -13.47 -0.37
N ILE A 257 20.18 -12.52 0.49
CA ILE A 257 21.03 -12.01 1.58
C ILE A 257 20.62 -12.61 2.92
N VAL A 258 19.32 -12.65 3.22
CA VAL A 258 18.82 -13.09 4.53
C VAL A 258 18.25 -14.52 4.52
N GLY A 259 18.08 -15.11 3.34
CA GLY A 259 17.39 -16.40 3.16
C GLY A 259 15.88 -16.32 3.36
N GLU A 260 15.13 -17.29 2.86
CA GLU A 260 13.67 -17.38 3.00
C GLU A 260 13.22 -17.32 4.48
N GLY A 261 13.89 -18.04 5.36
CA GLY A 261 13.58 -18.08 6.80
C GLY A 261 13.86 -16.78 7.55
N GLY A 262 14.65 -15.86 6.97
CA GLY A 262 14.94 -14.54 7.53
C GLY A 262 13.97 -13.43 7.09
N MET A 263 13.09 -13.73 6.14
CA MET A 263 12.16 -12.75 5.58
C MET A 263 11.06 -12.36 6.53
N ARG A 264 10.73 -11.07 6.56
CA ARG A 264 9.57 -10.50 7.28
C ARG A 264 8.60 -9.87 6.28
N ARG A 265 7.30 -10.14 6.45
CA ARG A 265 6.21 -9.64 5.59
C ARG A 265 5.13 -9.01 6.46
N GLU A 266 5.55 -8.17 7.37
CA GLU A 266 4.68 -7.58 8.38
C GLU A 266 3.98 -6.34 7.81
N PHE A 267 2.70 -6.20 8.12
CA PHE A 267 1.89 -5.04 7.78
C PHE A 267 1.29 -4.44 9.06
N PRO A 268 1.12 -3.11 9.13
CA PRO A 268 0.26 -2.49 10.12
C PRO A 268 -1.15 -3.08 10.09
N SER A 269 -1.83 -3.12 11.23
CA SER A 269 -3.18 -3.68 11.36
C SER A 269 -4.18 -3.06 10.39
N GLU A 270 -4.07 -1.75 10.15
CA GLU A 270 -4.92 -0.97 9.24
C GLU A 270 -4.77 -1.38 7.78
N LEU A 271 -3.57 -1.83 7.39
CA LEU A 271 -3.29 -2.32 6.05
C LEU A 271 -3.59 -3.81 5.87
N GLN A 272 -3.70 -4.58 6.96
CA GLN A 272 -4.10 -5.99 6.92
C GLN A 272 -5.60 -6.13 6.69
N VAL A 273 -6.41 -5.29 7.38
CA VAL A 273 -7.88 -5.31 7.29
C VAL A 273 -8.34 -4.40 6.17
N LYS A 274 -8.52 -4.97 4.99
CA LYS A 274 -9.06 -4.24 3.84
C LYS A 274 -10.47 -3.73 4.15
N THR A 275 -10.68 -2.43 3.99
CA THR A 275 -12.00 -1.83 4.07
C THR A 275 -12.80 -2.24 2.84
N VAL A 276 -13.98 -2.82 3.04
CA VAL A 276 -14.87 -3.26 1.96
C VAL A 276 -16.20 -2.53 2.03
N SER A 277 -16.92 -2.45 0.91
CA SER A 277 -18.28 -1.90 0.91
C SER A 277 -19.16 -2.67 1.91
N PRO A 278 -20.19 -2.04 2.53
CA PRO A 278 -21.05 -2.70 3.52
C PRO A 278 -21.61 -4.05 3.04
N LYS A 279 -22.03 -4.14 1.77
CA LYS A 279 -22.54 -5.38 1.18
C LYS A 279 -21.45 -6.46 1.09
N MET A 280 -20.25 -6.10 0.65
CA MET A 280 -19.13 -7.02 0.52
C MET A 280 -18.56 -7.37 1.89
N LYS A 281 -18.51 -6.41 2.83
CA LYS A 281 -18.11 -6.62 4.21
C LYS A 281 -18.94 -7.72 4.86
N LYS A 282 -20.28 -7.65 4.74
CA LYS A 282 -21.20 -8.68 5.25
C LYS A 282 -20.97 -10.05 4.58
N LYS A 283 -20.51 -10.08 3.34
CA LYS A 283 -20.20 -11.34 2.63
C LYS A 283 -18.88 -11.96 3.10
N LEU A 284 -17.84 -11.15 3.31
CA LEU A 284 -16.46 -11.61 3.54
C LEU A 284 -16.03 -11.64 5.00
N TYR A 285 -16.66 -10.82 5.86
CA TYR A 285 -16.27 -10.66 7.24
C TYR A 285 -17.44 -10.94 8.18
N ASP A 286 -17.12 -11.32 9.41
CA ASP A 286 -18.10 -11.43 10.48
C ASP A 286 -17.44 -11.13 11.83
N THR A 287 -18.26 -11.08 12.87
CA THR A 287 -17.83 -10.84 14.25
C THR A 287 -17.91 -12.15 15.02
N CYS A 288 -16.84 -12.51 15.72
CA CYS A 288 -16.85 -13.66 16.61
C CYS A 288 -18.01 -13.56 17.60
N CYS A 289 -18.86 -14.58 17.68
CA CYS A 289 -20.02 -14.58 18.56
C CYS A 289 -19.64 -14.53 20.05
N ALA A 290 -18.44 -14.98 20.41
CA ALA A 290 -17.90 -14.96 21.77
C ALA A 290 -17.14 -13.67 22.10
N CYS A 291 -15.93 -13.46 21.55
CA CYS A 291 -15.05 -12.35 21.94
C CYS A 291 -15.28 -11.03 21.17
N LYS A 292 -16.19 -11.02 20.20
CA LYS A 292 -16.55 -9.86 19.37
C LYS A 292 -15.44 -9.35 18.43
N ILE A 293 -14.34 -10.08 18.26
CA ILE A 293 -13.32 -9.76 17.26
C ILE A 293 -13.95 -9.83 15.85
N PHE A 294 -13.67 -8.82 15.03
CA PHE A 294 -14.10 -8.76 13.65
C PHE A 294 -13.00 -9.31 12.73
N ALA A 295 -13.29 -10.39 11.98
CA ALA A 295 -12.32 -11.07 11.15
C ALA A 295 -12.93 -11.58 9.82
N LYS A 296 -12.10 -12.08 8.91
CA LYS A 296 -12.59 -12.72 7.69
C LYS A 296 -13.26 -14.04 8.02
N LYS A 297 -14.39 -14.33 7.38
CA LYS A 297 -15.10 -15.59 7.52
C LYS A 297 -14.23 -16.81 7.18
N SER A 298 -13.31 -16.67 6.23
CA SER A 298 -12.34 -17.71 5.88
C SER A 298 -11.30 -18.03 6.98
N GLU A 299 -11.19 -17.16 7.98
CA GLU A 299 -10.30 -17.30 9.13
C GLU A 299 -11.07 -17.68 10.41
N MET A 300 -12.38 -17.91 10.30
CA MET A 300 -13.28 -18.21 11.41
C MET A 300 -13.93 -19.57 11.23
N VAL A 301 -14.33 -20.15 12.34
CA VAL A 301 -15.13 -21.38 12.36
C VAL A 301 -16.60 -21.02 12.20
N ALA A 302 -17.26 -21.64 11.22
CA ALA A 302 -18.70 -21.48 11.03
C ALA A 302 -19.45 -22.37 12.02
N ILE A 303 -20.35 -21.78 12.80
CA ILE A 303 -21.17 -22.48 13.77
C ILE A 303 -22.55 -22.74 13.15
N SER A 304 -22.91 -24.00 13.04
CA SER A 304 -24.18 -24.45 12.47
C SER A 304 -24.95 -25.29 13.49
N ALA A 305 -26.28 -25.23 13.44
CA ALA A 305 -27.14 -26.09 14.25
C ALA A 305 -28.28 -26.66 13.38
N ARG A 306 -28.74 -27.84 13.80
CA ARG A 306 -30.00 -28.43 13.29
C ARG A 306 -31.13 -28.07 14.24
N THR A 307 -32.24 -27.62 13.70
CA THR A 307 -33.44 -27.32 14.49
C THR A 307 -34.33 -28.54 14.70
N GLN A 308 -34.25 -29.51 13.78
CA GLN A 308 -34.96 -30.78 13.88
C GLN A 308 -34.11 -31.93 13.33
N ARG A 309 -34.38 -33.16 13.82
CA ARG A 309 -33.70 -34.36 13.34
C ARG A 309 -34.02 -34.61 11.87
N GLY A 310 -33.00 -34.68 11.02
CA GLY A 310 -33.14 -34.88 9.57
C GLY A 310 -33.06 -33.62 8.72
N GLU A 311 -33.09 -32.42 9.30
CA GLU A 311 -32.83 -31.16 8.55
C GLU A 311 -31.32 -30.93 8.30
N GLN A 312 -31.03 -30.26 7.20
CA GLN A 312 -29.65 -29.79 6.95
C GLN A 312 -29.27 -28.72 7.96
N PRO A 313 -28.04 -28.77 8.51
CA PRO A 313 -27.59 -27.76 9.46
C PRO A 313 -27.68 -26.35 8.84
N LYS A 314 -28.21 -25.38 9.58
CA LYS A 314 -28.22 -23.99 9.18
C LYS A 314 -27.14 -23.24 9.94
N GLN A 315 -26.24 -22.60 9.21
CA GLN A 315 -25.21 -21.74 9.77
C GLN A 315 -25.86 -20.50 10.40
N PHE A 316 -25.52 -20.19 11.65
CA PHE A 316 -26.08 -19.05 12.38
C PHE A 316 -25.03 -18.09 12.94
N ALA A 317 -23.78 -18.50 13.09
CA ALA A 317 -22.73 -17.66 13.67
C ALA A 317 -21.35 -18.03 13.14
N PHE A 318 -20.38 -17.16 13.44
CA PHE A 318 -18.96 -17.40 13.25
C PHE A 318 -18.23 -17.24 14.59
N MET A 319 -17.17 -18.01 14.80
CA MET A 319 -16.31 -17.95 15.97
C MET A 319 -14.84 -17.93 15.55
N CYS A 320 -13.99 -17.09 16.18
CA CYS A 320 -12.56 -17.13 15.91
C CYS A 320 -11.97 -18.45 16.45
N GLN A 321 -10.82 -18.86 15.89
CA GLN A 321 -10.19 -20.14 16.26
C GLN A 321 -9.92 -20.26 17.76
N GLU A 322 -9.41 -19.19 18.39
CA GLU A 322 -9.13 -19.18 19.83
C GLU A 322 -10.38 -19.46 20.68
N CYS A 323 -11.47 -18.73 20.45
CA CYS A 323 -12.72 -18.94 21.16
C CYS A 323 -13.33 -20.32 20.89
N PHE A 324 -13.17 -20.83 19.66
CA PHE A 324 -13.64 -22.16 19.29
C PHE A 324 -12.87 -23.26 20.07
N LEU A 325 -11.54 -23.16 20.11
CA LEU A 325 -10.68 -24.06 20.86
C LEU A 325 -10.99 -24.03 22.36
N GLU A 326 -11.19 -22.83 22.92
CA GLU A 326 -11.58 -22.67 24.33
C GLU A 326 -12.95 -23.30 24.61
N MET A 327 -13.91 -23.14 23.71
CA MET A 327 -15.23 -23.78 23.83
C MET A 327 -15.11 -25.30 23.77
N CYS A 328 -14.34 -25.85 22.82
CA CYS A 328 -14.12 -27.29 22.72
C CYS A 328 -13.49 -27.87 24.01
N GLY A 329 -12.49 -27.15 24.57
CA GLY A 329 -11.87 -27.56 25.84
C GLY A 329 -12.85 -27.54 27.03
N ARG A 330 -13.75 -26.55 27.11
CA ARG A 330 -14.75 -26.45 28.19
C ARG A 330 -15.80 -27.54 28.13
N TYR A 331 -16.16 -28.01 26.97
CA TYR A 331 -17.24 -28.99 26.79
C TYR A 331 -16.72 -30.37 26.42
N GLU A 332 -15.40 -30.61 26.56
CA GLU A 332 -14.72 -31.88 26.23
C GLU A 332 -15.06 -32.42 24.82
N ILE A 333 -15.30 -31.51 23.88
CA ILE A 333 -15.64 -31.88 22.51
C ILE A 333 -14.37 -32.43 21.84
N GLN A 334 -14.41 -33.70 21.44
CA GLN A 334 -13.32 -34.31 20.66
C GLN A 334 -13.26 -33.64 19.31
N MET A 335 -12.12 -32.99 19.01
CA MET A 335 -11.87 -32.41 17.70
C MET A 335 -11.59 -33.54 16.71
N PRO A 336 -12.23 -33.56 15.54
CA PRO A 336 -11.76 -34.37 14.44
C PRO A 336 -10.33 -33.89 14.10
N GLU A 337 -9.43 -34.82 13.80
CA GLU A 337 -8.04 -34.53 13.47
C GLU A 337 -7.94 -33.31 12.51
N LEU A 338 -7.17 -32.31 12.88
CA LEU A 338 -6.94 -31.08 12.14
C LEU A 338 -6.15 -31.35 10.84
N ALA A 339 -6.69 -32.17 9.95
CA ALA A 339 -6.24 -32.26 8.60
C ALA A 339 -6.79 -31.05 7.84
N ALA A 340 -5.93 -30.05 7.63
CA ALA A 340 -6.11 -28.90 6.73
C ALA A 340 -7.52 -28.25 6.81
N PHE A 341 -7.72 -27.36 7.78
CA PHE A 341 -8.92 -26.54 7.87
C PHE A 341 -9.10 -25.68 6.63
N LYS A 342 -9.84 -26.17 5.66
CA LYS A 342 -10.60 -25.38 4.68
C LYS A 342 -12.02 -25.26 5.22
N GLY A 343 -12.23 -24.31 6.13
CA GLY A 343 -13.45 -23.54 6.28
C GLY A 343 -14.77 -24.20 6.68
N GLU A 344 -14.88 -25.48 7.07
CA GLU A 344 -16.15 -26.06 7.51
C GLU A 344 -15.93 -27.07 8.65
N ALA A 345 -16.37 -26.72 9.86
CA ALA A 345 -16.51 -27.67 10.96
C ALA A 345 -17.98 -27.77 11.39
N GLU A 346 -18.54 -28.96 11.35
CA GLU A 346 -19.87 -29.25 11.90
C GLU A 346 -19.73 -29.69 13.35
N CYS A 347 -20.30 -28.92 14.27
CA CYS A 347 -20.44 -29.33 15.66
C CYS A 347 -21.83 -29.95 15.90
N PHE A 348 -21.88 -31.22 16.26
CA PHE A 348 -23.10 -31.91 16.70
C PHE A 348 -23.18 -31.84 18.23
N GLY A 349 -24.04 -30.97 18.75
CA GLY A 349 -24.43 -30.97 20.13
C GLY A 349 -25.83 -31.60 20.26
N GLU A 350 -25.94 -32.78 20.84
CA GLU A 350 -27.23 -33.30 21.31
C GLU A 350 -27.55 -32.59 22.62
N THR A 351 -28.56 -31.71 22.63
CA THR A 351 -29.16 -31.28 23.89
C THR A 351 -30.09 -32.39 24.35
N GLU A 352 -29.66 -33.20 25.30
CA GLU A 352 -30.59 -33.99 26.10
C GLU A 352 -31.54 -33.00 26.80
N LYS A 353 -32.80 -33.10 26.47
CA LYS A 353 -33.87 -32.56 27.33
C LYS A 353 -34.14 -33.59 28.40
N ASP A 354 -33.72 -33.26 29.60
CA ASP A 354 -34.25 -33.94 30.78
C ASP A 354 -35.75 -33.70 30.85
N THR A 355 -36.44 -34.81 31.04
CA THR A 355 -37.90 -34.96 31.33
C THR A 355 -38.31 -34.26 32.60
#